data_b49f459aeb7922f95e684ac5529d5539
#
_entry.id   b49f459aeb7922f95e684ac5529d5539
#
_cell.length_a   1.000
_cell.length_b   1.000
_cell.length_c   1.000
_cell.angle_alpha   90.00
_cell.angle_beta   90.00
_cell.angle_gamma   90.00
#
_symmetry.space_group_name_H-M   'P 1'
#
loop_
_entity.id
_entity.type
_entity.pdbx_description
1 polymer ?
#
loop_
_entity_poly.entity_id
_entity_poly.type
_entity_poly.pdbx_seq_one_letter_code
_entity_poly.pdbx_strand_id
1 'polypeptide(L)'
;MSEHIVFLTGKLAERNLRREIEALGPEAFTHDVVRLPISVAGLMTADFIGRHFSPDGTGARIDRVIVPGRCRGDLGALGLALGLAIERGPDELRDLPVHFGRKRKGADLSAQDVLIFAEIVDAPMLSVQDIVLRAQAYRRDGADVIDLGCLPETAFGHLAEAVQALRALDLRVSVDSLEPADLRTAGRAGADYVLSLKPDAIGLADEIGSTPVLIPSEPSDTDSLYRAIGQMQRRGRPFLADPILEPIQFGFTRSLARYQDLRERHPEVPILMGTGNVTELTDADTSGTSAVLLGVAVELRLNAILTTAVSPHCRRCVREADWARRMMHAARESQSLPRDFTDALLTVHARRPFPYSSDEISQIAAEVRDPNFRIQVGAAGIHVFNRDGLSVATDPYQLFSRLDVEQDGAHAFYLGIELARAQIAWQLGKRYSQDEELDWGVAYERPAEDKLTHRAPGPTLVARRRRARRT
;
A
#
# COMPACT_ATOMS: atom_id res chain seq x y z
N MET A 1 -13.51 27.29 -22.48
CA MET A 1 -14.27 26.25 -23.19
C MET A 1 -14.11 24.98 -22.38
N SER A 2 -15.19 24.24 -22.11
CA SER A 2 -15.10 22.95 -21.41
C SER A 2 -14.35 21.94 -22.28
N GLU A 3 -13.51 21.09 -21.66
CA GLU A 3 -12.81 20.01 -22.35
C GLU A 3 -13.82 19.04 -23.00
N HIS A 4 -13.55 18.56 -24.22
CA HIS A 4 -14.36 17.54 -24.87
C HIS A 4 -13.64 16.19 -24.88
N ILE A 5 -14.22 15.20 -24.19
CA ILE A 5 -13.61 13.90 -23.95
C ILE A 5 -14.37 12.80 -24.71
N VAL A 6 -13.64 11.99 -25.44
CA VAL A 6 -14.20 10.80 -26.09
C VAL A 6 -13.84 9.55 -25.28
N PHE A 7 -14.84 8.80 -24.87
CA PHE A 7 -14.66 7.52 -24.17
C PHE A 7 -14.83 6.37 -25.16
N LEU A 8 -13.79 5.54 -25.31
CA LEU A 8 -13.88 4.32 -26.09
C LEU A 8 -14.32 3.16 -25.23
N THR A 9 -15.27 2.36 -25.71
CA THR A 9 -15.80 1.22 -24.94
C THR A 9 -16.20 0.06 -25.85
N GLY A 10 -16.43 -1.11 -25.25
CA GLY A 10 -17.03 -2.28 -25.90
C GLY A 10 -18.51 -2.42 -25.56
N LYS A 11 -19.19 -3.33 -26.27
CA LYS A 11 -20.64 -3.54 -26.16
C LYS A 11 -21.12 -3.77 -24.72
N LEU A 12 -20.41 -4.62 -23.94
CA LEU A 12 -20.86 -5.02 -22.61
C LEU A 12 -20.68 -3.92 -21.54
N ALA A 13 -19.71 -3.02 -21.73
CA ALA A 13 -19.40 -1.98 -20.76
C ALA A 13 -20.12 -0.64 -21.04
N GLU A 14 -20.68 -0.44 -22.23
CA GLU A 14 -21.23 0.85 -22.66
C GLU A 14 -22.28 1.40 -21.69
N ARG A 15 -23.27 0.60 -21.30
CA ARG A 15 -24.33 1.03 -20.39
C ARG A 15 -23.80 1.48 -19.02
N ASN A 16 -22.88 0.70 -18.46
CA ASN A 16 -22.27 1.03 -17.18
C ASN A 16 -21.37 2.26 -17.28
N LEU A 17 -20.60 2.39 -18.35
CA LEU A 17 -19.79 3.58 -18.60
C LEU A 17 -20.64 4.85 -18.63
N ARG A 18 -21.75 4.85 -19.41
CA ARG A 18 -22.68 6.00 -19.48
C ARG A 18 -23.23 6.37 -18.11
N ARG A 19 -23.63 5.38 -17.29
CA ARG A 19 -24.11 5.61 -15.94
C ARG A 19 -23.06 6.26 -15.02
N GLU A 20 -21.80 5.80 -15.07
CA GLU A 20 -20.72 6.38 -14.28
C GLU A 20 -20.35 7.80 -14.76
N ILE A 21 -20.43 8.08 -16.05
CA ILE A 21 -20.23 9.43 -16.59
C ILE A 21 -21.37 10.37 -16.16
N GLU A 22 -22.63 9.93 -16.25
CA GLU A 22 -23.79 10.72 -15.79
C GLU A 22 -23.68 11.07 -14.29
N ALA A 23 -23.16 10.16 -13.47
CA ALA A 23 -22.91 10.39 -12.06
C ALA A 23 -21.84 11.46 -11.79
N LEU A 24 -20.99 11.76 -12.76
CA LEU A 24 -20.03 12.88 -12.71
C LEU A 24 -20.72 14.24 -12.83
N GLY A 25 -21.95 14.34 -13.36
CA GLY A 25 -22.73 15.55 -13.58
C GLY A 25 -22.25 16.41 -14.74
N PRO A 26 -23.10 17.34 -15.21
CA PRO A 26 -22.97 18.02 -16.50
C PRO A 26 -21.87 19.10 -16.56
N GLU A 27 -21.34 19.53 -15.43
CA GLU A 27 -20.43 20.70 -15.38
C GLU A 27 -18.94 20.34 -15.54
N ALA A 28 -18.59 19.02 -15.63
CA ALA A 28 -17.19 18.62 -15.61
C ALA A 28 -16.52 18.78 -17.00
N PHE A 29 -17.16 18.28 -18.02
CA PHE A 29 -16.68 18.25 -19.42
C PHE A 29 -17.83 17.91 -20.37
N THR A 30 -17.67 18.18 -21.66
CA THR A 30 -18.53 17.60 -22.70
C THR A 30 -17.95 16.25 -23.14
N HIS A 31 -18.81 15.30 -23.56
CA HIS A 31 -18.30 13.97 -23.88
C HIS A 31 -19.09 13.26 -24.99
N ASP A 32 -18.37 12.34 -25.65
CA ASP A 32 -18.96 11.32 -26.50
C ASP A 32 -18.55 9.92 -26.00
N VAL A 33 -19.44 8.95 -26.14
CA VAL A 33 -19.14 7.53 -25.89
C VAL A 33 -19.17 6.79 -27.21
N VAL A 34 -18.01 6.34 -27.65
CA VAL A 34 -17.84 5.61 -28.92
C VAL A 34 -17.68 4.11 -28.63
N ARG A 35 -18.64 3.34 -29.11
CA ARG A 35 -18.59 1.88 -29.01
C ARG A 35 -17.83 1.29 -30.20
N LEU A 36 -16.71 0.64 -29.90
CA LEU A 36 -15.96 -0.13 -30.91
C LEU A 36 -16.53 -1.54 -31.09
N PRO A 37 -16.25 -2.23 -32.21
CA PRO A 37 -16.80 -3.54 -32.55
C PRO A 37 -16.13 -4.69 -31.72
N ILE A 38 -16.11 -4.55 -30.42
CA ILE A 38 -15.60 -5.53 -29.47
C ILE A 38 -16.61 -5.73 -28.32
N SER A 39 -16.81 -6.97 -27.88
CA SER A 39 -17.74 -7.24 -26.76
C SER A 39 -17.18 -6.79 -25.43
N VAL A 40 -15.94 -7.17 -25.12
CA VAL A 40 -15.28 -6.91 -23.83
C VAL A 40 -14.28 -5.76 -23.97
N ALA A 41 -14.58 -4.62 -23.37
CA ALA A 41 -13.76 -3.41 -23.43
C ALA A 41 -12.31 -3.63 -22.97
N GLY A 42 -12.11 -4.41 -21.90
CA GLY A 42 -10.80 -4.71 -21.34
C GLY A 42 -9.86 -5.52 -22.24
N LEU A 43 -10.37 -6.10 -23.33
CA LEU A 43 -9.57 -6.80 -24.36
C LEU A 43 -9.09 -5.89 -25.50
N MET A 44 -9.36 -4.60 -25.44
CA MET A 44 -8.86 -3.65 -26.44
C MET A 44 -7.33 -3.56 -26.40
N THR A 45 -6.77 -3.32 -27.59
CA THR A 45 -5.34 -3.01 -27.73
C THR A 45 -5.18 -1.72 -28.53
N ALA A 46 -4.02 -1.06 -28.42
CA ALA A 46 -3.70 0.12 -29.22
C ALA A 46 -3.89 -0.14 -30.73
N ASP A 47 -3.43 -1.31 -31.22
CA ASP A 47 -3.60 -1.71 -32.62
C ASP A 47 -5.06 -1.92 -33.02
N PHE A 48 -5.88 -2.46 -32.09
CA PHE A 48 -7.30 -2.61 -32.34
C PHE A 48 -7.99 -1.26 -32.46
N ILE A 49 -7.68 -0.32 -31.54
CA ILE A 49 -8.20 1.04 -31.56
C ILE A 49 -7.80 1.75 -32.85
N GLY A 50 -6.52 1.70 -33.24
CA GLY A 50 -6.03 2.34 -34.48
C GLY A 50 -6.71 1.86 -35.75
N ARG A 51 -7.24 0.62 -35.76
CA ARG A 51 -8.00 0.07 -36.92
C ARG A 51 -9.48 0.40 -36.91
N HIS A 52 -10.08 0.72 -35.76
CA HIS A 52 -11.55 0.81 -35.65
C HIS A 52 -12.04 2.15 -35.10
N PHE A 53 -11.15 3.04 -34.70
CA PHE A 53 -11.50 4.38 -34.25
C PHE A 53 -11.00 5.42 -35.26
N SER A 54 -11.92 6.28 -35.71
CA SER A 54 -11.58 7.47 -36.50
C SER A 54 -12.06 8.72 -35.78
N PRO A 55 -11.18 9.72 -35.58
CA PRO A 55 -11.57 11.00 -34.98
C PRO A 55 -12.65 11.76 -35.76
N ASP A 56 -12.68 11.60 -37.09
CA ASP A 56 -13.58 12.35 -37.94
C ASP A 56 -15.07 12.04 -37.76
N GLY A 57 -15.37 10.96 -37.01
CA GLY A 57 -16.75 10.51 -36.73
C GLY A 57 -17.44 11.24 -35.58
N THR A 58 -16.76 12.07 -34.82
CA THR A 58 -17.30 12.70 -33.58
C THR A 58 -17.88 14.10 -33.81
N GLY A 59 -17.61 14.75 -34.92
CA GLY A 59 -18.18 16.07 -35.26
C GLY A 59 -17.76 17.26 -34.37
N ALA A 60 -17.05 17.01 -33.29
CA ALA A 60 -16.52 17.99 -32.35
C ALA A 60 -14.99 17.89 -32.25
N ARG A 61 -14.34 18.99 -31.83
CA ARG A 61 -12.91 18.96 -31.51
C ARG A 61 -12.69 18.06 -30.31
N ILE A 62 -11.87 17.02 -30.43
CA ILE A 62 -11.50 16.10 -29.38
C ILE A 62 -10.28 16.68 -28.65
N ASP A 63 -10.42 16.92 -27.35
CA ASP A 63 -9.29 17.35 -26.52
C ASP A 63 -8.56 16.14 -25.90
N ARG A 64 -9.29 15.06 -25.58
CA ARG A 64 -8.74 13.85 -24.98
C ARG A 64 -9.58 12.61 -25.30
N VAL A 65 -8.91 11.47 -25.46
CA VAL A 65 -9.55 10.14 -25.62
C VAL A 65 -9.21 9.27 -24.42
N ILE A 66 -10.23 8.73 -23.75
CA ILE A 66 -10.06 7.79 -22.64
C ILE A 66 -10.44 6.40 -23.12
N VAL A 67 -9.47 5.47 -23.02
CA VAL A 67 -9.65 4.06 -23.35
C VAL A 67 -9.79 3.22 -22.07
N PRO A 68 -10.30 1.97 -22.15
CA PRO A 68 -10.37 1.09 -20.99
C PRO A 68 -9.02 0.96 -20.27
N GLY A 69 -9.01 0.96 -18.95
CA GLY A 69 -7.77 0.90 -18.14
C GLY A 69 -6.91 -0.32 -18.45
N ARG A 70 -7.53 -1.44 -18.79
CA ARG A 70 -6.87 -2.70 -19.18
C ARG A 70 -6.41 -2.74 -20.64
N CYS A 71 -6.60 -1.67 -21.43
CA CYS A 71 -6.14 -1.59 -22.81
C CYS A 71 -4.62 -1.80 -22.86
N ARG A 72 -4.17 -2.74 -23.71
CA ARG A 72 -2.76 -3.08 -23.89
C ARG A 72 -2.17 -2.41 -25.13
N GLY A 73 -0.85 -2.25 -25.13
CA GLY A 73 -0.10 -1.64 -26.24
C GLY A 73 0.29 -0.19 -25.97
N ASP A 74 1.04 0.39 -26.91
CA ASP A 74 1.58 1.74 -26.81
C ASP A 74 0.55 2.78 -27.25
N LEU A 75 -0.08 3.44 -26.26
CA LEU A 75 -1.04 4.51 -26.51
C LEU A 75 -0.37 5.82 -26.91
N GLY A 76 0.92 6.02 -26.55
CA GLY A 76 1.69 7.19 -26.96
C GLY A 76 1.93 7.18 -28.47
N ALA A 77 2.36 6.04 -29.02
CA ALA A 77 2.52 5.86 -30.45
C ALA A 77 1.18 6.00 -31.20
N LEU A 78 0.09 5.44 -30.67
CA LEU A 78 -1.25 5.59 -31.24
C LEU A 78 -1.72 7.05 -31.21
N GLY A 79 -1.50 7.76 -30.11
CA GLY A 79 -1.85 9.17 -29.96
C GLY A 79 -1.13 10.06 -30.98
N LEU A 80 0.17 9.82 -31.18
CA LEU A 80 0.95 10.51 -32.22
C LEU A 80 0.40 10.24 -33.62
N ALA A 81 0.05 8.99 -33.92
CA ALA A 81 -0.50 8.60 -35.23
C ALA A 81 -1.87 9.23 -35.53
N LEU A 82 -2.71 9.42 -34.50
CA LEU A 82 -4.05 10.01 -34.65
C LEU A 82 -4.10 11.52 -34.38
N GLY A 83 -3.00 12.12 -33.91
CA GLY A 83 -2.94 13.53 -33.50
C GLY A 83 -3.78 13.86 -32.27
N LEU A 84 -3.95 12.90 -31.32
CA LEU A 84 -4.82 13.00 -30.18
C LEU A 84 -4.10 12.65 -28.87
N ALA A 85 -4.50 13.29 -27.77
CA ALA A 85 -4.12 12.84 -26.42
C ALA A 85 -4.95 11.60 -26.05
N ILE A 86 -4.30 10.45 -25.91
CA ILE A 86 -4.96 9.18 -25.56
C ILE A 86 -4.39 8.66 -24.25
N GLU A 87 -5.27 8.38 -23.30
CA GLU A 87 -4.89 7.86 -21.99
C GLU A 87 -5.76 6.68 -21.56
N ARG A 88 -5.22 5.87 -20.62
CA ARG A 88 -6.02 4.82 -19.98
C ARG A 88 -6.89 5.44 -18.89
N GLY A 89 -8.15 5.07 -18.88
CA GLY A 89 -9.03 5.27 -17.74
C GLY A 89 -8.70 4.29 -16.61
N PRO A 90 -9.52 4.24 -15.55
CA PRO A 90 -9.35 3.27 -14.47
C PRO A 90 -9.62 1.84 -14.95
N ASP A 91 -9.01 0.86 -14.31
CA ASP A 91 -9.22 -0.56 -14.61
C ASP A 91 -10.68 -0.99 -14.37
N GLU A 92 -11.37 -0.34 -13.44
CA GLU A 92 -12.78 -0.55 -13.16
C GLU A 92 -13.60 0.74 -13.34
N LEU A 93 -14.71 0.65 -14.05
CA LEU A 93 -15.57 1.82 -14.36
C LEU A 93 -16.05 2.59 -13.13
N ARG A 94 -16.29 1.93 -12.01
CA ARG A 94 -16.71 2.58 -10.76
C ARG A 94 -15.64 3.49 -10.15
N ASP A 95 -14.40 3.39 -10.61
CA ASP A 95 -13.32 4.26 -10.19
C ASP A 95 -13.17 5.49 -11.11
N LEU A 96 -14.03 5.61 -12.12
CA LEU A 96 -14.05 6.74 -13.06
C LEU A 96 -14.16 8.11 -12.34
N PRO A 97 -14.99 8.29 -11.31
CA PRO A 97 -15.00 9.54 -10.55
C PRO A 97 -13.64 9.92 -9.94
N VAL A 98 -12.89 8.93 -9.48
CA VAL A 98 -11.55 9.14 -8.92
C VAL A 98 -10.56 9.57 -10.02
N HIS A 99 -10.64 8.96 -11.20
CA HIS A 99 -9.83 9.31 -12.36
C HIS A 99 -10.02 10.78 -12.78
N PHE A 100 -11.23 11.33 -12.63
CA PHE A 100 -11.54 12.72 -12.89
C PHE A 100 -11.31 13.67 -11.70
N GLY A 101 -10.52 13.24 -10.72
CA GLY A 101 -10.21 14.09 -9.57
C GLY A 101 -11.44 14.50 -8.76
N ARG A 102 -12.61 13.92 -9.04
CA ARG A 102 -13.74 13.99 -8.12
C ARG A 102 -13.42 13.13 -6.93
N LYS A 103 -12.62 13.71 -6.14
CA LYS A 103 -12.25 13.20 -4.86
C LYS A 103 -13.56 12.88 -4.09
N ARG A 104 -13.73 11.68 -3.63
CA ARG A 104 -13.53 11.61 -2.18
C ARG A 104 -12.54 12.70 -1.82
N LYS A 105 -12.85 13.66 -0.93
CA LYS A 105 -11.87 14.64 -0.45
C LYS A 105 -10.60 13.85 -0.14
N GLY A 106 -9.72 13.68 -1.12
CA GLY A 106 -8.49 12.95 -0.97
C GLY A 106 -7.63 13.85 -0.16
N ALA A 107 -7.58 13.58 1.14
CA ALA A 107 -6.62 14.22 1.99
C ALA A 107 -5.24 13.98 1.39
N ASP A 108 -4.39 14.94 1.53
CA ASP A 108 -3.01 14.83 1.10
C ASP A 108 -2.31 13.76 1.95
N LEU A 109 -2.10 12.58 1.37
CA LEU A 109 -1.36 11.49 2.00
C LEU A 109 0.16 11.64 1.81
N SER A 110 0.64 12.70 1.18
CA SER A 110 2.07 13.00 1.08
C SER A 110 2.60 13.65 2.36
N ALA A 111 1.74 14.32 3.13
CA ALA A 111 2.10 14.99 4.37
C ALA A 111 2.08 14.02 5.57
N GLN A 112 3.01 14.23 6.48
CA GLN A 112 3.12 13.50 7.76
C GLN A 112 4.04 14.30 8.70
N ASP A 113 3.90 14.10 10.02
CA ASP A 113 4.67 14.80 11.06
C ASP A 113 5.30 13.87 12.11
N VAL A 114 5.15 12.55 11.94
CA VAL A 114 5.77 11.54 12.79
C VAL A 114 6.93 10.88 12.06
N LEU A 115 8.14 10.97 12.58
CA LEU A 115 9.31 10.28 12.04
C LEU A 115 9.26 8.78 12.36
N ILE A 116 9.70 7.95 11.43
CA ILE A 116 9.87 6.51 11.62
C ILE A 116 11.35 6.20 11.76
N PHE A 117 11.74 5.75 12.96
CA PHE A 117 13.01 5.10 13.22
C PHE A 117 12.80 3.60 12.98
N ALA A 118 13.56 3.03 12.05
CA ALA A 118 13.50 1.61 11.72
C ALA A 118 14.77 0.90 12.19
N GLU A 119 14.59 0.02 13.17
CA GLU A 119 15.69 -0.62 13.87
C GLU A 119 16.19 -1.88 13.15
N ILE A 120 17.50 -1.97 13.02
CA ILE A 120 18.25 -3.18 12.67
C ILE A 120 18.79 -3.77 13.95
N VAL A 121 18.00 -4.60 14.64
CA VAL A 121 18.30 -5.11 16.00
C VAL A 121 19.55 -5.99 16.08
N ASP A 122 19.89 -6.71 15.02
CA ASP A 122 21.03 -7.62 14.92
C ASP A 122 22.24 -7.00 14.23
N ALA A 123 22.34 -5.67 14.22
CA ALA A 123 23.37 -4.94 13.50
C ALA A 123 24.81 -5.39 13.82
N PRO A 124 25.21 -5.71 15.06
CA PRO A 124 26.56 -6.22 15.36
C PRO A 124 26.91 -7.54 14.67
N MET A 125 25.91 -8.34 14.31
CA MET A 125 26.08 -9.66 13.68
C MET A 125 26.12 -9.59 12.15
N LEU A 126 25.81 -8.43 11.56
CA LEU A 126 25.74 -8.22 10.11
C LEU A 126 27.04 -7.58 9.59
N SER A 127 27.35 -7.85 8.32
CA SER A 127 28.35 -7.05 7.63
C SER A 127 27.84 -5.63 7.36
N VAL A 128 28.74 -4.66 7.20
CA VAL A 128 28.37 -3.28 6.81
C VAL A 128 27.54 -3.28 5.53
N GLN A 129 27.84 -4.15 4.57
CA GLN A 129 27.10 -4.28 3.33
C GLN A 129 25.65 -4.76 3.57
N ASP A 130 25.44 -5.74 4.44
CA ASP A 130 24.09 -6.25 4.78
C ASP A 130 23.29 -5.20 5.54
N ILE A 131 23.93 -4.44 6.45
CA ILE A 131 23.33 -3.28 7.12
C ILE A 131 22.83 -2.27 6.10
N VAL A 132 23.67 -1.90 5.11
CA VAL A 132 23.33 -0.97 4.04
C VAL A 132 22.14 -1.48 3.22
N LEU A 133 22.14 -2.74 2.81
CA LEU A 133 21.05 -3.34 2.05
C LEU A 133 19.74 -3.30 2.81
N ARG A 134 19.76 -3.62 4.12
CA ARG A 134 18.57 -3.57 4.98
C ARG A 134 18.09 -2.14 5.19
N ALA A 135 19.00 -1.21 5.44
CA ALA A 135 18.69 0.22 5.57
C ALA A 135 18.03 0.79 4.31
N GLN A 136 18.52 0.45 3.13
CA GLN A 136 17.91 0.85 1.87
C GLN A 136 16.50 0.27 1.68
N ALA A 137 16.25 -0.97 2.15
CA ALA A 137 14.93 -1.57 2.14
C ALA A 137 13.98 -0.80 3.08
N TYR A 138 14.41 -0.51 4.31
CA TYR A 138 13.63 0.29 5.26
C TYR A 138 13.34 1.71 4.74
N ARG A 139 14.32 2.34 4.09
CA ARG A 139 14.12 3.65 3.46
C ARG A 139 13.04 3.60 2.37
N ARG A 140 13.04 2.58 1.53
CA ARG A 140 11.98 2.36 0.52
C ARG A 140 10.62 2.12 1.16
N ASP A 141 10.57 1.46 2.32
CA ASP A 141 9.35 1.19 3.07
C ASP A 141 8.89 2.41 3.90
N GLY A 142 9.63 3.53 3.87
CA GLY A 142 9.19 4.79 4.47
C GLY A 142 9.91 5.20 5.75
N ALA A 143 10.99 4.51 6.16
CA ALA A 143 11.81 4.94 7.29
C ALA A 143 12.46 6.30 7.03
N ASP A 144 12.46 7.15 8.05
CA ASP A 144 13.14 8.45 8.06
C ASP A 144 14.53 8.38 8.70
N VAL A 145 14.71 7.49 9.67
CA VAL A 145 15.94 7.25 10.41
C VAL A 145 16.19 5.76 10.47
N ILE A 146 17.41 5.33 10.20
CA ILE A 146 17.85 3.95 10.38
C ILE A 146 18.48 3.83 11.75
N ASP A 147 17.93 2.96 12.57
CA ASP A 147 18.44 2.72 13.91
C ASP A 147 19.30 1.46 13.95
N LEU A 148 20.51 1.58 14.49
CA LEU A 148 21.44 0.47 14.68
C LEU A 148 21.35 -0.02 16.11
N GLY A 149 20.66 -1.13 16.33
CA GLY A 149 20.56 -1.78 17.62
C GLY A 149 21.86 -2.47 18.03
N CYS A 150 22.40 -2.13 19.19
CA CYS A 150 23.52 -2.80 19.80
C CYS A 150 23.01 -3.89 20.72
N LEU A 151 23.46 -5.14 20.51
CA LEU A 151 23.09 -6.27 21.34
C LEU A 151 23.87 -6.22 22.67
N PRO A 152 23.20 -6.48 23.80
CA PRO A 152 23.90 -6.61 25.09
C PRO A 152 25.05 -7.62 25.00
N GLU A 153 26.17 -7.33 25.68
CA GLU A 153 27.34 -8.19 25.76
C GLU A 153 27.97 -8.58 24.40
N THR A 154 27.56 -7.94 23.30
CA THR A 154 28.08 -8.21 21.96
C THR A 154 28.84 -6.98 21.44
N ALA A 155 30.13 -7.12 21.18
CA ALA A 155 30.94 -6.03 20.67
C ALA A 155 30.53 -5.66 19.24
N PHE A 156 30.25 -4.38 18.99
CA PHE A 156 29.98 -3.85 17.65
C PHE A 156 31.23 -3.18 17.08
N GLY A 157 32.25 -3.99 16.77
CA GLY A 157 33.58 -3.49 16.37
C GLY A 157 33.61 -2.61 15.12
N HIS A 158 32.62 -2.74 14.22
CA HIS A 158 32.49 -1.96 12.99
C HIS A 158 31.36 -0.91 13.07
N LEU A 159 30.91 -0.51 14.27
CA LEU A 159 29.86 0.49 14.48
C LEU A 159 30.15 1.81 13.75
N ALA A 160 31.36 2.34 13.89
CA ALA A 160 31.74 3.60 13.26
C ALA A 160 31.68 3.51 11.73
N GLU A 161 32.14 2.40 11.15
CA GLU A 161 32.09 2.14 9.70
C GLU A 161 30.63 2.03 9.22
N ALA A 162 29.78 1.32 9.95
CA ALA A 162 28.38 1.18 9.63
C ALA A 162 27.67 2.55 9.61
N VAL A 163 27.85 3.38 10.65
CA VAL A 163 27.30 4.74 10.71
C VAL A 163 27.77 5.57 9.52
N GLN A 164 29.09 5.57 9.22
CA GLN A 164 29.65 6.33 8.12
C GLN A 164 29.14 5.86 6.76
N ALA A 165 28.99 4.54 6.55
CA ALA A 165 28.44 3.98 5.32
C ALA A 165 27.00 4.42 5.06
N LEU A 166 26.16 4.42 6.10
CA LEU A 166 24.78 4.90 6.00
C LEU A 166 24.69 6.41 5.76
N ARG A 167 25.54 7.20 6.45
CA ARG A 167 25.64 8.65 6.27
C ARG A 167 26.09 9.02 4.85
N ALA A 168 27.00 8.26 4.27
CA ALA A 168 27.46 8.44 2.87
C ALA A 168 26.34 8.24 1.84
N LEU A 169 25.24 7.57 2.23
CA LEU A 169 24.02 7.40 1.41
C LEU A 169 22.94 8.42 1.73
N ASP A 170 23.26 9.50 2.44
CA ASP A 170 22.34 10.54 2.89
C ASP A 170 21.17 9.98 3.75
N LEU A 171 21.43 8.90 4.50
CA LEU A 171 20.50 8.37 5.47
C LEU A 171 20.75 9.00 6.83
N ARG A 172 19.69 9.35 7.56
CA ARG A 172 19.79 9.70 8.97
C ARG A 172 19.98 8.42 9.78
N VAL A 173 20.85 8.48 10.77
CA VAL A 173 21.26 7.32 11.57
C VAL A 173 21.03 7.59 13.04
N SER A 174 20.44 6.62 13.73
CA SER A 174 20.47 6.51 15.18
C SER A 174 21.25 5.25 15.61
N VAL A 175 21.69 5.23 16.85
CA VAL A 175 22.34 4.07 17.45
C VAL A 175 21.71 3.83 18.82
N ASP A 176 21.15 2.63 19.02
CA ASP A 176 20.56 2.22 20.30
C ASP A 176 21.53 1.35 21.10
N SER A 177 22.04 1.91 22.20
CA SER A 177 22.92 1.22 23.15
C SER A 177 22.78 1.82 24.55
N LEU A 178 22.91 0.99 25.56
CA LEU A 178 23.07 1.45 26.94
C LEU A 178 24.55 1.64 27.33
N GLU A 179 25.48 1.28 26.46
CA GLU A 179 26.92 1.39 26.70
C GLU A 179 27.45 2.77 26.31
N PRO A 180 27.97 3.59 27.23
CA PRO A 180 28.50 4.92 26.92
C PRO A 180 29.58 4.93 25.85
N ALA A 181 30.36 3.85 25.71
CA ALA A 181 31.40 3.73 24.71
C ALA A 181 30.85 3.68 23.29
N ASP A 182 29.77 2.94 23.08
CA ASP A 182 29.08 2.86 21.78
C ASP A 182 28.46 4.19 21.40
N LEU A 183 27.79 4.87 22.35
CA LEU A 183 27.18 6.17 22.11
C LEU A 183 28.22 7.24 21.75
N ARG A 184 29.41 7.22 22.39
CA ARG A 184 30.52 8.09 22.01
C ARG A 184 31.06 7.75 20.61
N THR A 185 31.16 6.47 20.30
CA THR A 185 31.60 6.01 18.97
C THR A 185 30.63 6.44 17.90
N ALA A 186 29.32 6.25 18.13
CA ALA A 186 28.24 6.68 17.26
C ALA A 186 28.28 8.20 16.99
N GLY A 187 28.42 9.01 18.06
CA GLY A 187 28.47 10.46 17.94
C GLY A 187 29.68 10.93 17.15
N ARG A 188 30.87 10.33 17.36
CA ARG A 188 32.09 10.65 16.59
C ARG A 188 31.99 10.21 15.13
N ALA A 189 31.26 9.13 14.84
CA ALA A 189 31.03 8.66 13.49
C ALA A 189 29.97 9.46 12.72
N GLY A 190 29.24 10.37 13.41
CA GLY A 190 28.25 11.27 12.79
C GLY A 190 26.81 10.75 12.83
N ALA A 191 26.45 9.92 13.80
CA ALA A 191 25.06 9.55 14.05
C ALA A 191 24.22 10.80 14.40
N ASP A 192 23.02 10.89 13.85
CA ASP A 192 22.09 12.01 14.10
C ASP A 192 21.44 11.90 15.47
N TYR A 193 21.16 10.68 15.90
CA TYR A 193 20.52 10.38 17.18
C TYR A 193 21.25 9.28 17.94
N VAL A 194 21.05 9.23 19.25
CA VAL A 194 21.47 8.13 20.11
C VAL A 194 20.36 7.75 21.08
N LEU A 195 20.11 6.49 21.22
CA LEU A 195 19.16 5.83 22.09
C LEU A 195 19.97 4.94 23.05
N SER A 196 19.80 4.94 24.39
CA SER A 196 18.94 5.85 25.13
C SER A 196 19.72 6.40 26.32
N LEU A 197 19.48 7.63 26.71
CA LEU A 197 20.13 8.21 27.90
C LEU A 197 19.23 8.12 29.13
N LYS A 198 19.66 7.42 30.15
CA LYS A 198 19.09 7.45 31.49
C LYS A 198 19.51 8.72 32.26
N PRO A 199 18.80 9.13 33.34
CA PRO A 199 19.09 10.34 34.07
C PRO A 199 20.50 10.46 34.64
N ASP A 200 21.16 9.35 34.95
CA ASP A 200 22.54 9.27 35.44
C ASP A 200 23.58 9.44 34.29
N ALA A 201 23.19 9.17 33.05
CA ALA A 201 24.04 9.28 31.87
C ALA A 201 23.90 10.62 31.13
N ILE A 202 23.09 11.57 31.59
CA ILE A 202 22.81 12.85 30.90
C ILE A 202 24.05 13.66 30.58
N GLY A 203 25.10 13.56 31.42
CA GLY A 203 26.39 14.23 31.15
C GLY A 203 27.01 13.83 29.83
N LEU A 204 26.72 12.63 29.33
CA LEU A 204 27.19 12.16 28.02
C LEU A 204 26.68 13.02 26.87
N ALA A 205 25.51 13.65 26.99
CA ALA A 205 24.98 14.56 26.00
C ALA A 205 25.93 15.71 25.66
N ASP A 206 26.79 16.12 26.59
CA ASP A 206 27.75 17.21 26.35
C ASP A 206 28.98 16.72 25.56
N GLU A 207 29.24 15.40 25.51
CA GLU A 207 30.37 14.78 24.84
C GLU A 207 30.05 14.32 23.40
N ILE A 208 28.74 14.07 23.09
CA ILE A 208 28.28 13.59 21.81
C ILE A 208 27.61 14.71 21.01
N GLY A 209 27.84 14.71 19.69
CA GLY A 209 27.19 15.66 18.76
C GLY A 209 25.76 15.32 18.40
N SER A 210 25.33 14.08 18.66
CA SER A 210 24.02 13.54 18.31
C SER A 210 22.91 14.04 19.23
N THR A 211 21.66 13.99 18.77
CA THR A 211 20.46 14.26 19.56
C THR A 211 20.08 13.02 20.38
N PRO A 212 20.11 13.07 21.72
CA PRO A 212 19.75 11.90 22.54
C PRO A 212 18.26 11.72 22.69
N VAL A 213 17.83 10.47 22.87
CA VAL A 213 16.52 10.10 23.41
C VAL A 213 16.65 9.80 24.89
N LEU A 214 15.88 10.52 25.70
CA LEU A 214 15.87 10.38 27.16
C LEU A 214 14.84 9.34 27.56
N ILE A 215 15.22 8.44 28.46
CA ILE A 215 14.32 7.46 29.07
C ILE A 215 14.34 7.59 30.62
N PRO A 216 13.29 7.14 31.32
CA PRO A 216 13.30 7.09 32.79
C PRO A 216 14.33 6.08 33.30
N SER A 217 14.72 6.20 34.55
CA SER A 217 15.58 5.20 35.26
C SER A 217 14.98 3.81 35.18
N GLU A 218 13.68 3.73 35.46
CA GLU A 218 12.81 2.56 35.30
C GLU A 218 11.48 2.99 34.68
N PRO A 219 10.76 2.14 33.93
CA PRO A 219 9.51 2.54 33.26
C PRO A 219 8.46 3.16 34.18
N SER A 220 8.44 2.77 35.46
CA SER A 220 7.52 3.31 36.47
C SER A 220 7.98 4.63 37.11
N ASP A 221 9.26 5.03 36.97
CA ASP A 221 9.82 6.26 37.55
C ASP A 221 9.75 7.44 36.57
N THR A 222 8.52 7.87 36.29
CA THR A 222 8.26 9.00 35.38
C THR A 222 8.91 10.31 35.86
N ASP A 223 9.03 10.51 37.20
CA ASP A 223 9.66 11.69 37.76
C ASP A 223 11.16 11.79 37.41
N SER A 224 11.84 10.66 37.24
CA SER A 224 13.23 10.66 36.81
C SER A 224 13.37 11.20 35.37
N LEU A 225 12.44 10.85 34.48
CA LEU A 225 12.38 11.40 33.11
C LEU A 225 12.13 12.91 33.14
N TYR A 226 11.19 13.40 33.97
CA TYR A 226 10.92 14.83 34.09
C TYR A 226 12.13 15.61 34.61
N ARG A 227 12.88 15.06 35.55
CA ARG A 227 14.15 15.64 36.01
C ARG A 227 15.18 15.70 34.88
N ALA A 228 15.28 14.62 34.07
CA ALA A 228 16.17 14.56 32.92
C ALA A 228 15.81 15.61 31.86
N ILE A 229 14.52 15.74 31.53
CA ILE A 229 14.00 16.77 30.62
C ILE A 229 14.41 18.17 31.10
N GLY A 230 14.16 18.49 32.40
CA GLY A 230 14.54 19.77 32.99
C GLY A 230 16.06 20.01 32.96
N GLN A 231 16.88 18.99 33.07
CA GLN A 231 18.33 19.11 32.92
C GLN A 231 18.75 19.42 31.50
N MET A 232 18.15 18.74 30.48
CA MET A 232 18.47 18.98 29.08
C MET A 232 17.98 20.36 28.62
N GLN A 233 16.82 20.79 29.07
CA GLN A 233 16.31 22.15 28.79
C GLN A 233 17.26 23.25 29.32
N ARG A 234 17.81 23.08 30.54
CA ARG A 234 18.82 24.01 31.05
C ARG A 234 20.14 24.01 30.28
N ARG A 235 20.48 22.90 29.64
CA ARG A 235 21.66 22.82 28.74
C ARG A 235 21.39 23.45 27.37
N GLY A 236 20.14 23.76 27.02
CA GLY A 236 19.76 24.29 25.71
C GLY A 236 20.06 23.35 24.55
N ARG A 237 20.14 22.05 24.77
CA ARG A 237 20.43 21.03 23.74
C ARG A 237 19.17 20.34 23.29
N PRO A 238 19.06 19.98 21.98
CA PRO A 238 17.97 19.20 21.45
C PRO A 238 17.96 17.78 22.06
N PHE A 239 16.78 17.24 22.28
CA PHE A 239 16.57 15.87 22.74
C PHE A 239 15.15 15.41 22.35
N LEU A 240 14.90 14.11 22.41
CA LEU A 240 13.57 13.52 22.46
C LEU A 240 13.38 12.85 23.82
N ALA A 241 12.13 12.66 24.24
CA ALA A 241 11.81 11.91 25.45
C ALA A 241 10.96 10.69 25.10
N ASP A 242 11.25 9.55 25.74
CA ASP A 242 10.47 8.33 25.61
C ASP A 242 10.11 7.82 27.02
N PRO A 243 8.84 7.90 27.44
CA PRO A 243 8.39 7.34 28.72
C PRO A 243 8.27 5.81 28.69
N ILE A 244 8.73 5.16 27.64
CA ILE A 244 8.76 3.72 27.35
C ILE A 244 7.36 3.11 27.18
N LEU A 245 7.06 2.60 25.99
CA LEU A 245 5.88 1.78 25.73
C LEU A 245 6.17 0.35 26.18
N GLU A 246 5.45 -0.13 27.19
CA GLU A 246 5.60 -1.50 27.68
C GLU A 246 4.74 -2.47 26.88
N PRO A 247 5.12 -3.76 26.80
CA PRO A 247 4.34 -4.80 26.12
C PRO A 247 2.94 -4.98 26.72
N ILE A 248 2.04 -5.54 25.93
CA ILE A 248 0.69 -5.94 26.39
C ILE A 248 0.85 -6.93 27.56
N GLN A 249 0.02 -6.79 28.59
CA GLN A 249 0.06 -7.48 29.90
C GLN A 249 1.19 -7.04 30.85
N PHE A 250 2.20 -6.33 30.36
CA PHE A 250 3.35 -5.90 31.20
C PHE A 250 3.33 -4.40 31.50
N GLY A 251 2.26 -3.69 31.19
CA GLY A 251 2.12 -2.26 31.50
C GLY A 251 1.65 -1.38 30.36
N PHE A 252 1.29 -1.95 29.20
CA PHE A 252 0.88 -1.25 27.99
C PHE A 252 -0.10 -0.10 28.26
N THR A 253 -1.21 -0.37 28.96
CA THR A 253 -2.23 0.66 29.23
C THR A 253 -1.70 1.81 30.09
N ARG A 254 -0.85 1.49 31.08
CA ARG A 254 -0.20 2.50 31.92
C ARG A 254 0.82 3.32 31.13
N SER A 255 1.51 2.70 30.18
CA SER A 255 2.44 3.41 29.31
C SER A 255 1.71 4.48 28.49
N LEU A 256 0.55 4.18 27.89
CA LEU A 256 -0.23 5.16 27.16
C LEU A 256 -0.61 6.37 28.03
N ALA A 257 -0.98 6.14 29.28
CA ALA A 257 -1.24 7.24 30.22
C ALA A 257 0.03 8.08 30.50
N ARG A 258 1.22 7.46 30.56
CA ARG A 258 2.49 8.20 30.71
C ARG A 258 2.79 9.09 29.50
N TYR A 259 2.52 8.63 28.28
CA TYR A 259 2.67 9.46 27.08
C TYR A 259 1.73 10.66 27.10
N GLN A 260 0.48 10.46 27.54
CA GLN A 260 -0.48 11.55 27.69
C GLN A 260 -0.03 12.54 28.76
N ASP A 261 0.34 12.07 29.96
CA ASP A 261 0.82 12.92 31.07
C ASP A 261 2.09 13.71 30.68
N LEU A 262 3.03 13.06 29.97
CA LEU A 262 4.23 13.74 29.47
C LEU A 262 3.85 14.86 28.47
N ARG A 263 2.94 14.61 27.55
CA ARG A 263 2.48 15.64 26.58
C ARG A 263 1.77 16.79 27.26
N GLU A 264 0.94 16.53 28.27
CA GLU A 264 0.21 17.56 29.02
C GLU A 264 1.17 18.42 29.87
N ARG A 265 2.15 17.83 30.53
CA ARG A 265 3.13 18.55 31.35
C ARG A 265 4.20 19.27 30.54
N HIS A 266 4.56 18.74 29.39
CA HIS A 266 5.63 19.26 28.54
C HIS A 266 5.15 19.37 27.06
N PRO A 267 4.27 20.32 26.74
CA PRO A 267 3.63 20.43 25.44
C PRO A 267 4.60 20.55 24.25
N GLU A 268 5.77 21.15 24.47
CA GLU A 268 6.77 21.43 23.43
C GLU A 268 7.89 20.39 23.33
N VAL A 269 7.94 19.43 24.24
CA VAL A 269 9.01 18.42 24.22
C VAL A 269 8.75 17.42 23.10
N PRO A 270 9.73 17.18 22.20
CA PRO A 270 9.63 16.11 21.24
C PRO A 270 9.60 14.74 21.91
N ILE A 271 8.64 13.90 21.49
CA ILE A 271 8.42 12.57 22.11
C ILE A 271 8.58 11.48 21.04
N LEU A 272 9.29 10.42 21.41
CA LEU A 272 9.41 9.17 20.67
C LEU A 272 8.61 8.08 21.37
N MET A 273 8.04 7.13 20.62
CA MET A 273 7.34 5.94 21.13
C MET A 273 7.91 4.67 20.48
N GLY A 274 8.40 3.74 21.29
CA GLY A 274 8.87 2.43 20.84
C GLY A 274 7.71 1.47 20.52
N THR A 275 7.23 1.45 19.29
CA THR A 275 6.10 0.59 18.88
C THR A 275 6.47 -0.88 18.74
N GLY A 276 7.75 -1.20 18.52
CA GLY A 276 8.26 -2.57 18.40
C GLY A 276 7.90 -3.45 19.59
N ASN A 277 7.87 -2.89 20.80
CA ASN A 277 7.48 -3.60 22.03
C ASN A 277 6.06 -4.17 22.01
N VAL A 278 5.20 -3.67 21.13
CA VAL A 278 3.84 -4.19 20.97
C VAL A 278 3.74 -5.05 19.72
N THR A 279 4.28 -4.59 18.61
CA THR A 279 4.14 -5.31 17.33
C THR A 279 4.91 -6.63 17.31
N GLU A 280 6.15 -6.66 17.80
CA GLU A 280 6.99 -7.87 17.84
C GLU A 280 6.56 -8.88 18.91
N LEU A 281 6.00 -8.39 20.02
CA LEU A 281 5.68 -9.21 21.18
C LEU A 281 4.18 -9.60 21.26
N THR A 282 3.46 -9.47 20.13
CA THR A 282 2.05 -9.86 20.03
C THR A 282 1.83 -10.64 18.73
N ASP A 283 1.47 -11.91 18.85
CA ASP A 283 1.17 -12.79 17.71
C ASP A 283 -0.14 -12.38 17.02
N ALA A 284 -0.09 -11.30 16.22
CA ALA A 284 -1.23 -10.80 15.45
C ALA A 284 -0.75 -10.08 14.18
N ASP A 285 -1.61 -9.99 13.18
CA ASP A 285 -1.32 -9.17 11.99
C ASP A 285 -1.13 -7.71 12.39
N THR A 286 0.00 -7.13 12.02
CA THR A 286 0.49 -5.86 12.55
C THR A 286 -0.12 -4.62 11.91
N SER A 287 -0.78 -4.73 10.75
CA SER A 287 -1.37 -3.56 10.06
C SER A 287 -2.43 -2.83 10.90
N GLY A 288 -3.29 -3.58 11.60
CA GLY A 288 -4.27 -3.00 12.52
C GLY A 288 -3.63 -2.42 13.78
N THR A 289 -2.62 -3.12 14.34
CA THR A 289 -1.86 -2.67 15.51
C THR A 289 -1.11 -1.38 15.19
N SER A 290 -0.41 -1.32 14.08
CA SER A 290 0.29 -0.13 13.59
C SER A 290 -0.69 1.04 13.38
N ALA A 291 -1.89 0.79 12.82
CA ALA A 291 -2.90 1.84 12.68
C ALA A 291 -3.31 2.44 14.02
N VAL A 292 -3.56 1.61 15.05
CA VAL A 292 -3.95 2.09 16.38
C VAL A 292 -2.81 2.86 17.05
N LEU A 293 -1.58 2.32 17.03
CA LEU A 293 -0.42 2.98 17.66
C LEU A 293 -0.08 4.31 17.01
N LEU A 294 -0.14 4.38 15.67
CA LEU A 294 0.05 5.65 14.96
C LEU A 294 -1.14 6.61 15.16
N GLY A 295 -2.35 6.10 15.39
CA GLY A 295 -3.47 6.90 15.85
C GLY A 295 -3.15 7.62 17.17
N VAL A 296 -2.71 6.87 18.18
CA VAL A 296 -2.26 7.44 19.47
C VAL A 296 -1.11 8.44 19.27
N ALA A 297 -0.10 8.09 18.46
CA ALA A 297 1.03 8.96 18.20
C ALA A 297 0.59 10.32 17.59
N VAL A 298 -0.31 10.30 16.63
CA VAL A 298 -0.82 11.51 15.96
C VAL A 298 -1.75 12.32 16.86
N GLU A 299 -2.62 11.68 17.64
CA GLU A 299 -3.49 12.36 18.61
C GLU A 299 -2.67 13.08 19.69
N LEU A 300 -1.65 12.43 20.24
CA LEU A 300 -0.75 12.99 21.22
C LEU A 300 0.35 13.88 20.62
N ARG A 301 0.36 14.08 19.30
CA ARG A 301 1.38 14.86 18.57
C ARG A 301 2.80 14.41 18.89
N LEU A 302 3.02 13.09 18.92
CA LEU A 302 4.36 12.53 19.06
C LEU A 302 5.18 12.84 17.80
N ASN A 303 6.48 12.99 17.97
CA ASN A 303 7.39 13.41 16.89
C ASN A 303 8.04 12.24 16.17
N ALA A 304 8.12 11.08 16.85
CA ALA A 304 8.75 9.90 16.28
C ALA A 304 8.17 8.60 16.86
N ILE A 305 8.30 7.53 16.09
CA ILE A 305 8.17 6.16 16.57
C ILE A 305 9.46 5.38 16.29
N LEU A 306 9.74 4.37 17.11
CA LEU A 306 10.74 3.34 16.83
C LEU A 306 10.01 2.03 16.56
N THR A 307 10.28 1.42 15.41
CA THR A 307 9.69 0.13 15.01
C THR A 307 10.76 -0.81 14.48
N THR A 308 10.48 -2.11 14.54
CA THR A 308 11.37 -3.14 14.01
C THR A 308 10.61 -4.06 13.03
N ALA A 309 11.31 -4.92 12.33
CA ALA A 309 10.76 -5.87 11.37
C ALA A 309 11.52 -7.22 11.45
N VAL A 310 11.56 -7.83 12.64
CA VAL A 310 12.32 -9.06 12.94
C VAL A 310 11.45 -10.29 12.74
N SER A 311 10.33 -10.37 13.43
CA SER A 311 9.43 -11.50 13.36
C SER A 311 8.73 -11.59 11.99
N PRO A 312 8.39 -12.80 11.51
CA PRO A 312 7.73 -12.96 10.19
C PRO A 312 6.45 -12.15 10.03
N HIS A 313 5.64 -12.00 11.09
CA HIS A 313 4.41 -11.21 11.07
C HIS A 313 4.68 -9.70 11.08
N CYS A 314 5.87 -9.26 11.54
CA CYS A 314 6.30 -7.85 11.60
C CYS A 314 7.10 -7.41 10.38
N ARG A 315 7.39 -8.28 9.42
CA ARG A 315 8.26 -8.00 8.25
C ARG A 315 7.87 -6.77 7.43
N ARG A 316 6.67 -6.23 7.63
CA ARG A 316 6.15 -5.03 6.94
C ARG A 316 5.85 -3.86 7.88
N CYS A 317 6.21 -3.95 9.16
CA CYS A 317 5.89 -2.93 10.15
C CYS A 317 6.37 -1.52 9.76
N VAL A 318 7.52 -1.36 9.13
CA VAL A 318 8.00 -0.05 8.66
C VAL A 318 7.05 0.54 7.62
N ARG A 319 6.64 -0.26 6.63
CA ARG A 319 5.72 0.17 5.57
C ARG A 319 4.30 0.41 6.09
N GLU A 320 3.86 -0.44 7.03
CA GLU A 320 2.57 -0.27 7.70
C GLU A 320 2.53 1.02 8.51
N ALA A 321 3.60 1.32 9.24
CA ALA A 321 3.75 2.56 9.99
C ALA A 321 3.72 3.79 9.07
N ASP A 322 4.38 3.74 7.90
CA ASP A 322 4.36 4.86 6.95
C ASP A 322 2.95 5.14 6.42
N TRP A 323 2.20 4.11 6.04
CA TRP A 323 0.82 4.29 5.60
C TRP A 323 -0.11 4.72 6.75
N ALA A 324 0.12 4.18 7.95
CA ALA A 324 -0.67 4.54 9.12
C ALA A 324 -0.47 6.01 9.52
N ARG A 325 0.78 6.50 9.62
CA ARG A 325 1.04 7.92 9.97
C ARG A 325 0.42 8.89 8.96
N ARG A 326 0.51 8.59 7.66
CA ARG A 326 -0.09 9.41 6.58
C ARG A 326 -1.60 9.45 6.70
N MET A 327 -2.24 8.29 6.91
CA MET A 327 -3.69 8.19 7.09
C MET A 327 -4.15 8.96 8.33
N MET A 328 -3.47 8.80 9.47
CA MET A 328 -3.83 9.45 10.72
C MET A 328 -3.57 10.96 10.68
N HIS A 329 -2.45 11.41 10.09
CA HIS A 329 -2.18 12.82 9.84
C HIS A 329 -3.29 13.44 8.99
N ALA A 330 -3.64 12.84 7.88
CA ALA A 330 -4.69 13.29 6.99
C ALA A 330 -6.07 13.36 7.68
N ALA A 331 -6.39 12.38 8.53
CA ALA A 331 -7.62 12.36 9.31
C ALA A 331 -7.66 13.51 10.33
N ARG A 332 -6.55 13.78 11.02
CA ARG A 332 -6.42 14.89 11.95
C ARG A 332 -6.59 16.25 11.24
N GLU A 333 -5.88 16.47 10.13
CA GLU A 333 -5.93 17.74 9.37
C GLU A 333 -7.33 18.01 8.80
N SER A 334 -8.04 16.96 8.38
CA SER A 334 -9.42 17.07 7.90
C SER A 334 -10.48 17.01 8.99
N GLN A 335 -10.08 16.87 10.26
CA GLN A 335 -10.97 16.70 11.43
C GLN A 335 -12.04 15.61 11.20
N SER A 336 -11.62 14.49 10.65
CA SER A 336 -12.50 13.37 10.32
C SER A 336 -11.96 12.05 10.86
N LEU A 337 -12.82 11.03 10.88
CA LEU A 337 -12.36 9.67 11.19
C LEU A 337 -11.33 9.18 10.15
N PRO A 338 -10.35 8.33 10.53
CA PRO A 338 -9.36 7.76 9.62
C PRO A 338 -9.99 6.69 8.71
N ARG A 339 -11.01 7.08 7.95
CA ARG A 339 -11.82 6.23 7.11
C ARG A 339 -11.90 6.81 5.70
N ASP A 340 -11.83 5.96 4.71
CA ASP A 340 -11.92 6.32 3.29
C ASP A 340 -10.72 7.11 2.72
N PHE A 341 -9.56 7.13 3.40
CA PHE A 341 -8.33 7.76 2.90
C PHE A 341 -7.51 6.82 2.01
N THR A 342 -7.28 5.59 2.46
CA THR A 342 -6.48 4.58 1.74
C THR A 342 -6.99 3.19 2.04
N ASP A 343 -6.74 2.25 1.13
CA ASP A 343 -6.96 0.82 1.34
C ASP A 343 -5.64 0.08 1.68
N ALA A 344 -4.52 0.80 1.78
CA ALA A 344 -3.20 0.21 1.98
C ALA A 344 -3.10 -0.69 3.23
N LEU A 345 -3.79 -0.33 4.31
CA LEU A 345 -3.81 -1.10 5.55
C LEU A 345 -4.92 -2.19 5.59
N LEU A 346 -5.73 -2.31 4.53
CA LEU A 346 -6.71 -3.39 4.38
C LEU A 346 -6.04 -4.60 3.72
N THR A 347 -5.25 -5.34 4.47
CA THR A 347 -4.44 -6.43 3.95
C THR A 347 -5.24 -7.70 3.65
N VAL A 348 -6.23 -8.02 4.47
CA VAL A 348 -7.05 -9.24 4.34
C VAL A 348 -8.34 -8.98 3.57
N HIS A 349 -9.04 -7.89 3.85
CA HIS A 349 -10.35 -7.57 3.27
C HIS A 349 -10.25 -6.43 2.25
N ALA A 350 -11.29 -6.23 1.46
CA ALA A 350 -11.46 -5.03 0.66
C ALA A 350 -12.65 -4.22 1.17
N ARG A 351 -12.59 -2.91 1.06
CA ARG A 351 -13.68 -2.01 1.48
C ARG A 351 -14.98 -2.26 0.70
N ARG A 352 -14.86 -2.65 -0.56
CA ARG A 352 -15.97 -3.00 -1.46
C ARG A 352 -15.64 -4.31 -2.16
N PRO A 353 -15.83 -5.46 -1.49
CA PRO A 353 -15.40 -6.75 -2.01
C PRO A 353 -16.20 -7.15 -3.27
N PHE A 354 -17.51 -6.92 -3.26
CA PHE A 354 -18.42 -7.39 -4.30
C PHE A 354 -19.01 -6.17 -5.03
N PRO A 355 -18.38 -5.70 -6.11
CA PRO A 355 -18.78 -4.47 -6.81
C PRO A 355 -20.12 -4.60 -7.54
N TYR A 356 -20.53 -5.83 -7.86
CA TYR A 356 -21.78 -6.10 -8.58
C TYR A 356 -22.71 -6.98 -7.74
N SER A 357 -24.01 -6.70 -7.83
CA SER A 357 -25.05 -7.59 -7.32
C SER A 357 -25.19 -8.84 -8.21
N SER A 358 -25.82 -9.89 -7.68
CA SER A 358 -26.08 -11.11 -8.45
C SER A 358 -26.94 -10.84 -9.69
N ASP A 359 -27.88 -9.89 -9.60
CA ASP A 359 -28.73 -9.51 -10.73
C ASP A 359 -27.94 -8.78 -11.82
N GLU A 360 -27.03 -7.86 -11.43
CA GLU A 360 -26.14 -7.21 -12.39
C GLU A 360 -25.20 -8.22 -13.08
N ILE A 361 -24.64 -9.19 -12.34
CA ILE A 361 -23.83 -10.26 -12.93
C ILE A 361 -24.66 -11.12 -13.89
N SER A 362 -25.89 -11.44 -13.53
CA SER A 362 -26.80 -12.22 -14.40
C SER A 362 -27.15 -11.47 -15.68
N GLN A 363 -27.38 -10.16 -15.61
CA GLN A 363 -27.59 -9.34 -16.80
C GLN A 363 -26.34 -9.30 -17.70
N ILE A 364 -25.17 -9.13 -17.13
CA ILE A 364 -23.89 -9.18 -17.87
C ILE A 364 -23.73 -10.54 -18.54
N ALA A 365 -24.00 -11.64 -17.83
CA ALA A 365 -23.90 -13.00 -18.36
C ALA A 365 -24.84 -13.24 -19.53
N ALA A 366 -26.06 -12.75 -19.48
CA ALA A 366 -27.07 -12.88 -20.53
C ALA A 366 -26.65 -12.19 -21.86
N GLU A 367 -25.76 -11.22 -21.81
CA GLU A 367 -25.25 -10.49 -22.98
C GLU A 367 -24.03 -11.13 -23.63
N VAL A 368 -23.38 -12.11 -23.01
CA VAL A 368 -22.18 -12.79 -23.53
C VAL A 368 -22.55 -13.68 -24.71
N ARG A 369 -21.79 -13.60 -25.82
CA ARG A 369 -22.05 -14.34 -27.07
C ARG A 369 -20.86 -15.20 -27.52
N ASP A 370 -19.73 -15.13 -26.83
CA ASP A 370 -18.54 -15.92 -27.15
C ASP A 370 -18.32 -17.04 -26.13
N PRO A 371 -17.49 -18.05 -26.45
CA PRO A 371 -17.29 -19.23 -25.60
C PRO A 371 -16.31 -18.99 -24.45
N ASN A 372 -15.62 -17.83 -24.36
CA ASN A 372 -14.61 -17.62 -23.34
C ASN A 372 -15.27 -17.42 -21.97
N PHE A 373 -14.72 -18.05 -20.95
CA PHE A 373 -15.23 -17.94 -19.61
C PHE A 373 -14.86 -16.58 -18.98
N ARG A 374 -15.84 -16.02 -18.30
CA ARG A 374 -15.70 -14.86 -17.41
C ARG A 374 -15.97 -15.31 -16.00
N ILE A 375 -15.15 -14.82 -15.09
CA ILE A 375 -15.25 -15.12 -13.67
C ILE A 375 -15.48 -13.81 -12.94
N GLN A 376 -16.52 -13.75 -12.12
CA GLN A 376 -16.80 -12.65 -11.22
C GLN A 376 -17.15 -13.18 -9.83
N VAL A 377 -16.92 -12.36 -8.81
CA VAL A 377 -17.23 -12.72 -7.42
C VAL A 377 -18.31 -11.77 -6.90
N GLY A 378 -19.38 -12.36 -6.41
CA GLY A 378 -20.49 -11.66 -5.77
C GLY A 378 -20.75 -12.21 -4.37
N ALA A 379 -21.71 -11.64 -3.67
CA ALA A 379 -22.08 -12.10 -2.33
C ALA A 379 -22.51 -13.58 -2.29
N ALA A 380 -23.15 -14.07 -3.37
CA ALA A 380 -23.63 -15.45 -3.49
C ALA A 380 -22.49 -16.46 -3.80
N GLY A 381 -21.30 -16.01 -4.17
CA GLY A 381 -20.18 -16.91 -4.53
C GLY A 381 -19.47 -16.49 -5.81
N ILE A 382 -18.85 -17.49 -6.43
CA ILE A 382 -18.10 -17.36 -7.68
C ILE A 382 -19.08 -17.59 -8.84
N HIS A 383 -19.16 -16.61 -9.72
CA HIS A 383 -20.01 -16.62 -10.92
C HIS A 383 -19.11 -16.90 -12.13
N VAL A 384 -19.35 -17.99 -12.84
CA VAL A 384 -18.64 -18.36 -14.07
C VAL A 384 -19.64 -18.42 -15.21
N PHE A 385 -19.39 -17.68 -16.28
CA PHE A 385 -20.33 -17.58 -17.39
C PHE A 385 -19.64 -17.37 -18.75
N ASN A 386 -20.30 -17.82 -19.78
CA ASN A 386 -20.00 -17.59 -21.17
C ASN A 386 -21.32 -17.57 -21.97
N ARG A 387 -21.27 -17.73 -23.31
CA ARG A 387 -22.48 -17.81 -24.14
C ARG A 387 -23.40 -19.00 -23.79
N ASP A 388 -22.85 -20.06 -23.17
CA ASP A 388 -23.57 -21.30 -22.90
C ASP A 388 -24.30 -21.23 -21.53
N GLY A 389 -24.11 -20.17 -20.77
CA GLY A 389 -24.84 -19.90 -19.53
C GLY A 389 -24.01 -19.41 -18.36
N LEU A 390 -24.68 -19.28 -17.20
CA LEU A 390 -24.12 -18.83 -15.93
C LEU A 390 -24.19 -19.97 -14.92
N SER A 391 -23.10 -20.19 -14.20
CA SER A 391 -23.01 -21.09 -13.06
C SER A 391 -22.51 -20.34 -11.83
N VAL A 392 -23.05 -20.64 -10.66
CA VAL A 392 -22.67 -20.01 -9.39
C VAL A 392 -22.39 -21.10 -8.37
N ALA A 393 -21.24 -21.01 -7.68
CA ALA A 393 -20.90 -21.87 -6.56
C ALA A 393 -19.88 -21.19 -5.64
N THR A 394 -19.73 -21.68 -4.43
CA THR A 394 -18.71 -21.22 -3.48
C THR A 394 -17.45 -22.08 -3.52
N ASP A 395 -17.55 -23.26 -4.11
CA ASP A 395 -16.47 -24.23 -4.28
C ASP A 395 -16.14 -24.40 -5.77
N PRO A 396 -14.90 -24.11 -6.21
CA PRO A 396 -14.44 -24.32 -7.58
C PRO A 396 -14.65 -25.72 -8.13
N TYR A 397 -14.56 -26.75 -7.30
CA TYR A 397 -14.78 -28.13 -7.74
C TYR A 397 -16.20 -28.38 -8.24
N GLN A 398 -17.22 -27.67 -7.71
CA GLN A 398 -18.60 -27.75 -8.20
C GLN A 398 -18.76 -27.10 -9.58
N LEU A 399 -17.86 -26.22 -9.97
CA LEU A 399 -17.86 -25.55 -11.27
C LEU A 399 -17.12 -26.32 -12.35
N PHE A 400 -16.14 -27.18 -11.97
CA PHE A 400 -15.22 -27.81 -12.90
C PHE A 400 -15.92 -28.60 -14.02
N SER A 401 -16.91 -29.43 -13.67
CA SER A 401 -17.66 -30.25 -14.66
C SER A 401 -18.44 -29.42 -15.70
N ARG A 402 -18.61 -28.12 -15.45
CA ARG A 402 -19.34 -27.20 -16.35
C ARG A 402 -18.40 -26.41 -17.26
N LEU A 403 -17.09 -26.54 -17.09
CA LEU A 403 -16.10 -25.78 -17.86
C LEU A 403 -15.74 -26.47 -19.18
N ASP A 404 -16.02 -27.79 -19.32
CA ASP A 404 -15.71 -28.58 -20.54
C ASP A 404 -14.25 -28.39 -20.99
N VAL A 405 -13.31 -28.46 -20.04
CA VAL A 405 -11.87 -28.23 -20.27
C VAL A 405 -11.00 -29.45 -19.98
N GLU A 406 -11.57 -30.63 -19.77
CA GLU A 406 -10.86 -31.86 -19.41
C GLU A 406 -9.84 -32.26 -20.48
N GLN A 407 -10.06 -31.86 -21.73
CA GLN A 407 -9.17 -32.13 -22.87
C GLN A 407 -8.25 -30.95 -23.24
N ASP A 408 -8.29 -29.86 -22.45
CA ASP A 408 -7.49 -28.66 -22.67
C ASP A 408 -6.72 -28.30 -21.41
N GLY A 409 -5.59 -28.97 -21.16
CA GLY A 409 -4.81 -28.81 -19.95
C GLY A 409 -4.32 -27.39 -19.69
N ALA A 410 -4.01 -26.62 -20.75
CA ALA A 410 -3.56 -25.24 -20.58
C ALA A 410 -4.71 -24.33 -20.12
N HIS A 411 -5.90 -24.53 -20.68
CA HIS A 411 -7.08 -23.75 -20.27
C HIS A 411 -7.59 -24.18 -18.89
N ALA A 412 -7.56 -25.48 -18.60
CA ALA A 412 -7.91 -25.98 -17.28
C ALA A 412 -6.98 -25.43 -16.19
N PHE A 413 -5.67 -25.36 -16.45
CA PHE A 413 -4.70 -24.76 -15.52
C PHE A 413 -4.97 -23.26 -15.27
N TYR A 414 -5.18 -22.49 -16.33
CA TYR A 414 -5.52 -21.07 -16.23
C TYR A 414 -6.79 -20.83 -15.40
N LEU A 415 -7.89 -21.54 -15.75
CA LEU A 415 -9.15 -21.39 -15.03
C LEU A 415 -9.03 -21.87 -13.57
N GLY A 416 -8.22 -22.92 -13.31
CA GLY A 416 -7.95 -23.38 -11.96
C GLY A 416 -7.30 -22.32 -11.08
N ILE A 417 -6.31 -21.59 -11.61
CA ILE A 417 -5.68 -20.46 -10.90
C ILE A 417 -6.70 -19.34 -10.64
N GLU A 418 -7.47 -18.96 -11.65
CA GLU A 418 -8.45 -17.89 -11.52
C GLU A 418 -9.58 -18.23 -10.56
N LEU A 419 -10.07 -19.48 -10.58
CA LEU A 419 -11.09 -19.96 -9.64
C LEU A 419 -10.57 -20.04 -8.20
N ALA A 420 -9.31 -20.42 -7.99
CA ALA A 420 -8.69 -20.41 -6.67
C ALA A 420 -8.56 -18.98 -6.13
N ARG A 421 -8.15 -18.03 -6.95
CA ARG A 421 -8.13 -16.59 -6.59
C ARG A 421 -9.53 -16.07 -6.26
N ALA A 422 -10.52 -16.43 -7.07
CA ALA A 422 -11.91 -16.04 -6.86
C ALA A 422 -12.49 -16.63 -5.55
N GLN A 423 -12.13 -17.88 -5.20
CA GLN A 423 -12.53 -18.49 -3.93
C GLN A 423 -11.93 -17.77 -2.73
N ILE A 424 -10.61 -17.50 -2.77
CA ILE A 424 -9.94 -16.72 -1.72
C ILE A 424 -10.59 -15.35 -1.56
N ALA A 425 -10.87 -14.66 -2.68
CA ALA A 425 -11.50 -13.35 -2.67
C ALA A 425 -12.90 -13.40 -2.07
N TRP A 426 -13.70 -14.41 -2.39
CA TRP A 426 -15.02 -14.60 -1.80
C TRP A 426 -14.96 -14.88 -0.29
N GLN A 427 -14.09 -15.81 0.12
CA GLN A 427 -13.93 -16.22 1.52
C GLN A 427 -13.47 -15.05 2.42
N LEU A 428 -12.54 -14.24 1.93
CA LEU A 428 -11.94 -13.15 2.69
C LEU A 428 -12.64 -11.79 2.47
N GLY A 429 -13.67 -11.72 1.62
CA GLY A 429 -14.26 -10.44 1.28
C GLY A 429 -13.25 -9.50 0.61
N LYS A 430 -12.52 -10.01 -0.40
CA LYS A 430 -11.62 -9.23 -1.24
C LYS A 430 -12.24 -8.91 -2.59
N ARG A 431 -11.78 -7.85 -3.23
CA ARG A 431 -12.13 -7.56 -4.61
C ARG A 431 -11.39 -8.52 -5.54
N TYR A 432 -12.11 -9.19 -6.41
CA TYR A 432 -11.58 -10.06 -7.44
C TYR A 432 -11.70 -9.40 -8.81
N SER A 433 -10.70 -9.56 -9.62
CA SER A 433 -10.64 -9.12 -11.00
C SER A 433 -9.93 -10.21 -11.79
N GLN A 434 -10.59 -10.77 -12.81
CA GLN A 434 -10.00 -11.83 -13.63
C GLN A 434 -8.72 -11.33 -14.31
N ASP A 435 -7.72 -12.18 -14.41
CA ASP A 435 -6.38 -11.91 -14.94
C ASP A 435 -5.51 -11.00 -14.06
N GLU A 436 -5.95 -10.65 -12.84
CA GLU A 436 -5.18 -9.86 -11.90
C GLU A 436 -4.86 -10.64 -10.61
N GLU A 437 -3.74 -10.30 -9.99
CA GLU A 437 -3.44 -10.77 -8.64
C GLU A 437 -4.34 -10.06 -7.62
N LEU A 438 -4.66 -10.76 -6.52
CA LEU A 438 -5.39 -10.18 -5.42
C LEU A 438 -4.57 -9.05 -4.77
N ASP A 439 -5.26 -7.99 -4.36
CA ASP A 439 -4.64 -6.90 -3.61
C ASP A 439 -4.52 -7.27 -2.13
N TRP A 440 -3.29 -7.21 -1.61
CA TRP A 440 -2.95 -7.48 -0.22
C TRP A 440 -2.49 -6.22 0.52
N GLY A 441 -2.77 -5.03 -0.02
CA GLY A 441 -2.32 -3.77 0.57
C GLY A 441 -0.81 -3.76 0.81
N VAL A 442 -0.40 -3.30 1.99
CA VAL A 442 1.03 -3.23 2.38
C VAL A 442 1.68 -4.60 2.60
N ALA A 443 0.90 -5.67 2.79
CA ALA A 443 1.44 -7.01 3.06
C ALA A 443 2.20 -7.60 1.87
N TYR A 444 1.81 -7.24 0.63
CA TYR A 444 2.47 -7.69 -0.59
C TYR A 444 2.43 -6.60 -1.67
N GLU A 445 3.56 -6.32 -2.25
CA GLU A 445 3.67 -5.39 -3.37
C GLU A 445 3.50 -6.15 -4.69
N ARG A 446 2.44 -5.85 -5.41
CA ARG A 446 2.23 -6.44 -6.73
C ARG A 446 3.29 -5.92 -7.70
N PRO A 447 3.89 -6.80 -8.51
CA PRO A 447 4.74 -6.34 -9.61
C PRO A 447 3.97 -5.39 -10.53
N ALA A 448 4.66 -4.38 -11.07
CA ALA A 448 4.05 -3.50 -12.07
C ALA A 448 3.61 -4.31 -13.30
N GLU A 449 2.35 -4.17 -13.70
CA GLU A 449 1.84 -4.83 -14.91
C GLU A 449 2.46 -4.20 -16.15
N ASP A 450 3.04 -5.03 -17.01
CA ASP A 450 3.47 -4.59 -18.35
C ASP A 450 2.24 -4.48 -19.28
N LYS A 451 1.68 -3.28 -19.34
CA LYS A 451 0.56 -2.95 -20.25
C LYS A 451 1.03 -2.59 -21.67
N LEU A 452 2.34 -2.48 -21.91
CA LEU A 452 2.88 -2.17 -23.24
C LEU A 452 2.92 -3.41 -24.13
N THR A 453 3.18 -4.59 -23.56
CA THR A 453 3.30 -5.83 -24.30
C THR A 453 1.95 -6.55 -24.37
N HIS A 454 1.41 -6.68 -25.58
CA HIS A 454 0.27 -7.54 -25.86
C HIS A 454 0.74 -8.96 -26.18
N ARG A 455 0.35 -9.94 -25.37
CA ARG A 455 0.54 -11.37 -25.68
C ARG A 455 -0.71 -11.87 -26.39
N ALA A 456 -0.54 -12.39 -27.62
CA ALA A 456 -1.63 -13.04 -28.34
C ALA A 456 -2.17 -14.22 -27.51
N PRO A 457 -3.49 -14.49 -27.57
CA PRO A 457 -4.06 -15.68 -26.94
C PRO A 457 -3.32 -16.94 -27.38
N GLY A 458 -3.05 -17.85 -26.45
CA GLY A 458 -2.35 -19.10 -26.71
C GLY A 458 -3.02 -19.96 -27.81
N PRO A 459 -2.32 -20.95 -28.36
CA PRO A 459 -2.77 -21.72 -29.52
C PRO A 459 -3.98 -22.66 -29.27
N THR A 460 -4.48 -22.79 -28.05
CA THR A 460 -5.58 -23.67 -27.65
C THR A 460 -6.89 -23.39 -28.39
N LEU A 461 -7.26 -22.12 -28.57
CA LEU A 461 -8.44 -21.74 -29.35
C LEU A 461 -8.32 -22.03 -30.86
N VAL A 462 -7.11 -22.08 -31.41
CA VAL A 462 -6.83 -22.38 -32.82
C VAL A 462 -6.90 -23.87 -33.10
N ALA A 463 -6.51 -24.73 -32.15
CA ALA A 463 -6.53 -26.19 -32.29
C ALA A 463 -7.97 -26.75 -32.39
N ARG A 464 -8.92 -26.20 -31.65
CA ARG A 464 -10.35 -26.61 -31.72
C ARG A 464 -10.99 -26.31 -33.10
N ARG A 465 -10.68 -25.19 -33.75
CA ARG A 465 -11.22 -24.88 -35.11
C ARG A 465 -10.73 -25.84 -36.18
N ARG A 466 -9.55 -26.43 -36.06
CA ARG A 466 -9.00 -27.40 -37.02
C ARG A 466 -9.59 -28.82 -36.88
N ARG A 467 -9.96 -29.25 -35.64
CA ARG A 467 -10.59 -30.54 -35.39
C ARG A 467 -12.05 -30.61 -35.86
N ALA A 468 -12.82 -29.51 -35.71
CA ALA A 468 -14.23 -29.45 -36.13
C ALA A 468 -14.42 -29.44 -37.69
N ARG A 469 -13.32 -29.28 -38.46
CA ARG A 469 -13.36 -29.34 -39.94
C ARG A 469 -12.81 -30.66 -40.52
N ARG A 470 -12.51 -31.67 -39.67
CA ARG A 470 -11.99 -33.00 -40.09
C ARG A 470 -12.93 -34.14 -39.75
N THR A 471 -14.15 -33.89 -39.32
CA THR A 471 -15.27 -34.82 -39.27
C THR A 471 -16.36 -34.29 -40.21
#